data_eb9996b7f243db5937291a95d61fef79
#
_entry.id   eb9996b7f243db5937291a95d61fef79
#
_cell.length_a   1.000
_cell.length_b   1.000
_cell.length_c   1.000
_cell.angle_alpha   90.00
_cell.angle_beta   90.00
_cell.angle_gamma   90.00
#
_symmetry.space_group_name_H-M   'P 1'
#
loop_
_entity.id
_entity.type
_entity.pdbx_description
1 polymer ?
#
loop_
_entity_poly.entity_id
_entity_poly.type
_entity_poly.pdbx_seq_one_letter_code
_entity_poly.pdbx_strand_id
1 'polypeptide(L)'
;RCTSRGLGDVYKRQKYYNNPEFIKEDPIQIPKLYTRKEDIEIMSLLMATISWGNRTSIINSGRKLCNIFGESPLDFVLSINDESIKKLNFYHRTFNYYDFQFFIKSLKNIYLNKGGLESVFSKYNDISNFKNIEHFRSIFFSLKHEKRVEKHISSPNKGSSCKRLHMFLRWMVRNDKIVDFGIWKKLSTSSLSCPLDVHTGRVARKLNLIKSKNNDINALKELDSSLRKFDAIDPVSYTHLTLPTIAV
;
A
#
# COMPACT_ATOMS: atom_id res chain seq x y z
N ARG A 1 32.54 4.37 -5.92
CA ARG A 1 32.54 4.73 -4.49
C ARG A 1 31.18 5.28 -4.11
N CYS A 2 30.32 4.42 -3.62
CA CYS A 2 29.19 4.88 -2.77
C CYS A 2 29.85 5.28 -1.45
N THR A 3 30.07 6.58 -1.27
CA THR A 3 30.83 7.10 -0.15
C THR A 3 30.02 6.93 1.14
N SER A 4 30.71 6.70 2.26
CA SER A 4 30.18 6.65 3.63
C SER A 4 29.26 7.81 4.03
N ARG A 5 29.31 8.95 3.33
CA ARG A 5 28.37 10.07 3.44
C ARG A 5 26.95 9.70 3.04
N GLY A 6 26.74 8.88 1.97
CA GLY A 6 25.39 8.45 1.57
C GLY A 6 24.68 7.61 2.61
N LEU A 7 25.39 6.69 3.27
CA LEU A 7 24.82 5.84 4.32
C LEU A 7 24.47 6.64 5.59
N GLY A 8 25.27 7.63 5.97
CA GLY A 8 24.97 8.51 7.09
C GLY A 8 23.71 9.35 6.88
N ASP A 9 23.46 9.80 5.64
CA ASP A 9 22.25 10.56 5.29
C ASP A 9 21.01 9.67 5.26
N VAL A 10 21.15 8.38 4.90
CA VAL A 10 20.08 7.37 4.99
C VAL A 10 19.64 7.18 6.42
N TYR A 11 20.61 6.96 7.32
CA TYR A 11 20.33 6.74 8.74
C TYR A 11 19.66 7.95 9.40
N LYS A 12 20.13 9.17 9.10
CA LYS A 12 19.51 10.41 9.60
C LYS A 12 18.08 10.58 9.10
N ARG A 13 17.80 10.23 7.83
CA ARG A 13 16.46 10.29 7.25
C ARG A 13 15.54 9.20 7.79
N GLN A 14 16.00 7.97 7.95
CA GLN A 14 15.24 6.94 8.65
C GLN A 14 14.79 7.40 10.03
N LYS A 15 15.70 8.01 10.81
CA LYS A 15 15.39 8.53 12.14
C LYS A 15 14.37 9.69 12.09
N TYR A 16 14.39 10.50 11.03
CA TYR A 16 13.44 11.60 10.85
C TYR A 16 12.03 11.14 10.46
N TYR A 17 11.91 10.11 9.62
CA TYR A 17 10.62 9.60 9.13
C TYR A 17 10.06 8.43 9.97
N ASN A 18 10.89 7.69 10.69
CA ASN A 18 10.46 6.73 11.70
C ASN A 18 10.23 7.43 13.04
N ASN A 19 9.34 8.42 13.03
CA ASN A 19 9.02 9.25 14.15
C ASN A 19 7.49 9.27 14.34
N PRO A 20 6.96 9.19 15.57
CA PRO A 20 5.52 9.32 15.84
C PRO A 20 4.91 10.62 15.28
N GLU A 21 5.67 11.71 15.21
CA GLU A 21 5.21 12.97 14.62
C GLU A 21 4.87 12.85 13.13
N PHE A 22 5.59 12.00 12.39
CA PHE A 22 5.31 11.72 10.97
C PHE A 22 3.90 11.14 10.79
N ILE A 23 3.45 10.30 11.73
CA ILE A 23 2.14 9.64 11.66
C ILE A 23 1.00 10.66 11.67
N LYS A 24 1.15 11.76 12.42
CA LYS A 24 0.11 12.80 12.56
C LYS A 24 -0.29 13.43 11.22
N GLU A 25 0.63 13.47 10.28
CA GLU A 25 0.41 14.08 8.96
C GLU A 25 0.32 13.04 7.83
N ASP A 26 0.44 11.76 8.12
CA ASP A 26 0.42 10.70 7.10
C ASP A 26 -0.93 9.95 7.08
N PRO A 27 -1.42 9.52 5.91
CA PRO A 27 -2.63 8.72 5.80
C PRO A 27 -2.67 7.46 6.67
N ILE A 28 -1.50 6.92 7.07
CA ILE A 28 -1.41 5.75 7.96
C ILE A 28 -2.02 6.02 9.35
N GLN A 29 -2.19 7.28 9.75
CA GLN A 29 -2.86 7.63 11.00
C GLN A 29 -4.26 7.03 11.10
N ILE A 30 -4.95 6.85 9.97
CA ILE A 30 -6.33 6.34 9.93
C ILE A 30 -6.39 4.85 10.32
N PRO A 31 -5.67 3.92 9.67
CA PRO A 31 -5.68 2.52 10.13
C PRO A 31 -5.06 2.33 11.52
N LYS A 32 -4.23 3.26 12.01
CA LYS A 32 -3.70 3.22 13.40
C LYS A 32 -4.76 3.50 14.49
N LEU A 33 -5.95 3.93 14.13
CA LEU A 33 -7.08 4.05 15.06
C LEU A 33 -7.66 2.69 15.48
N TYR A 34 -7.32 1.62 14.75
CA TYR A 34 -7.84 0.27 14.97
C TYR A 34 -6.79 -0.63 15.60
N THR A 35 -7.24 -1.66 16.33
CA THR A 35 -6.36 -2.62 17.02
C THR A 35 -6.48 -4.03 16.47
N ARG A 36 -7.67 -4.41 16.00
CA ARG A 36 -7.92 -5.72 15.40
C ARG A 36 -7.25 -5.81 14.03
N LYS A 37 -6.55 -6.91 13.79
CA LYS A 37 -5.78 -7.13 12.56
C LYS A 37 -6.60 -6.88 11.29
N GLU A 38 -7.76 -7.47 11.19
CA GLU A 38 -8.63 -7.39 10.00
C GLU A 38 -9.16 -5.97 9.77
N ASP A 39 -9.43 -5.22 10.83
CA ASP A 39 -9.85 -3.81 10.76
C ASP A 39 -8.72 -2.94 10.22
N ILE A 40 -7.49 -3.17 10.72
CA ILE A 40 -6.26 -2.52 10.22
C ILE A 40 -6.06 -2.85 8.74
N GLU A 41 -6.22 -4.12 8.33
CA GLU A 41 -6.08 -4.58 6.94
C GLU A 41 -7.05 -3.86 6.01
N ILE A 42 -8.34 -3.82 6.36
CA ILE A 42 -9.42 -3.18 5.58
C ILE A 42 -9.13 -1.70 5.41
N MET A 43 -8.90 -1.01 6.52
CA MET A 43 -8.67 0.43 6.50
C MET A 43 -7.36 0.79 5.79
N SER A 44 -6.30 -0.02 5.95
CA SER A 44 -5.04 0.18 5.24
C SER A 44 -5.17 -0.01 3.74
N LEU A 45 -5.91 -1.01 3.27
CA LEU A 45 -6.14 -1.23 1.84
C LEU A 45 -6.93 -0.06 1.23
N LEU A 46 -7.98 0.40 1.91
CA LEU A 46 -8.77 1.54 1.46
C LEU A 46 -7.94 2.82 1.45
N MET A 47 -7.21 3.09 2.53
CA MET A 47 -6.33 4.27 2.61
C MET A 47 -5.24 4.24 1.55
N ALA A 48 -4.57 3.10 1.33
CA ALA A 48 -3.59 2.96 0.25
C ALA A 48 -4.23 3.20 -1.12
N THR A 49 -5.46 2.69 -1.34
CA THR A 49 -6.20 2.86 -2.60
C THR A 49 -6.50 4.33 -2.90
N ILE A 50 -6.90 5.12 -1.91
CA ILE A 50 -7.23 6.54 -2.10
C ILE A 50 -6.03 7.48 -1.90
N SER A 51 -4.84 6.96 -1.55
CA SER A 51 -3.62 7.76 -1.31
C SER A 51 -3.04 8.34 -2.60
N TRP A 52 -3.73 9.31 -3.19
CA TRP A 52 -3.27 10.09 -4.33
C TRP A 52 -3.90 11.49 -4.36
N GLY A 53 -3.07 12.48 -4.60
CA GLY A 53 -3.45 13.89 -4.54
C GLY A 53 -2.99 14.58 -3.26
N ASN A 54 -3.75 15.55 -2.78
CA ASN A 54 -3.43 16.34 -1.60
C ASN A 54 -3.59 15.52 -0.31
N ARG A 55 -2.58 15.56 0.57
CA ARG A 55 -2.52 14.77 1.80
C ARG A 55 -3.67 15.07 2.77
N THR A 56 -3.99 16.34 2.97
CA THR A 56 -5.12 16.75 3.82
C THR A 56 -6.45 16.20 3.31
N SER A 57 -6.67 16.24 1.99
CA SER A 57 -7.87 15.66 1.37
C SER A 57 -7.95 14.15 1.57
N ILE A 58 -6.82 13.43 1.49
CA ILE A 58 -6.75 11.99 1.75
C ILE A 58 -7.13 11.68 3.20
N ILE A 59 -6.54 12.39 4.16
CA ILE A 59 -6.83 12.21 5.59
C ILE A 59 -8.30 12.51 5.90
N ASN A 60 -8.85 13.59 5.36
CA ASN A 60 -10.27 13.93 5.53
C ASN A 60 -11.19 12.84 4.94
N SER A 61 -10.82 12.25 3.80
CA SER A 61 -11.54 11.11 3.24
C SER A 61 -11.41 9.87 4.13
N GLY A 62 -10.25 9.65 4.73
CA GLY A 62 -10.06 8.59 5.72
C GLY A 62 -10.96 8.74 6.94
N ARG A 63 -11.11 9.97 7.48
CA ARG A 63 -12.04 10.24 8.58
C ARG A 63 -13.50 9.95 8.20
N LYS A 64 -13.91 10.24 6.95
CA LYS A 64 -15.22 9.85 6.44
C LYS A 64 -15.38 8.33 6.39
N LEU A 65 -14.34 7.59 6.02
CA LEU A 65 -14.35 6.12 6.10
C LEU A 65 -14.52 5.64 7.54
N CYS A 66 -13.83 6.23 8.53
CA CYS A 66 -14.02 5.89 9.93
C CYS A 66 -15.50 6.10 10.38
N ASN A 67 -16.13 7.18 9.94
CA ASN A 67 -17.55 7.44 10.26
C ASN A 67 -18.50 6.40 9.61
N ILE A 68 -18.14 5.86 8.44
CA ILE A 68 -18.94 4.82 7.77
C ILE A 68 -18.76 3.46 8.44
N PHE A 69 -17.53 3.08 8.78
CA PHE A 69 -17.21 1.75 9.32
C PHE A 69 -17.40 1.64 10.84
N GLY A 70 -17.35 2.76 11.56
CA GLY A 70 -17.39 2.77 13.01
C GLY A 70 -16.15 2.16 13.64
N GLU A 71 -16.34 1.48 14.77
CA GLU A 71 -15.26 0.90 15.58
C GLU A 71 -14.71 -0.42 15.03
N SER A 72 -15.51 -1.15 14.24
CA SER A 72 -15.12 -2.46 13.69
C SER A 72 -15.43 -2.56 12.19
N PRO A 73 -14.49 -2.16 11.34
CA PRO A 73 -14.58 -2.30 9.89
C PRO A 73 -14.91 -3.71 9.41
N LEU A 74 -14.35 -4.76 10.03
CA LEU A 74 -14.65 -6.13 9.65
C LEU A 74 -16.10 -6.49 9.93
N ASP A 75 -16.60 -6.20 11.13
CA ASP A 75 -17.98 -6.53 11.49
C ASP A 75 -18.98 -5.77 10.61
N PHE A 76 -18.67 -4.51 10.27
CA PHE A 76 -19.44 -3.74 9.29
C PHE A 76 -19.45 -4.46 7.92
N VAL A 77 -18.29 -4.85 7.41
CA VAL A 77 -18.18 -5.53 6.10
C VAL A 77 -18.92 -6.85 6.10
N LEU A 78 -18.85 -7.63 7.18
CA LEU A 78 -19.51 -8.94 7.28
C LEU A 78 -21.03 -8.84 7.45
N SER A 79 -21.51 -7.88 8.23
CA SER A 79 -22.93 -7.75 8.56
C SER A 79 -23.76 -7.01 7.49
N ILE A 80 -23.14 -6.09 6.73
CA ILE A 80 -23.88 -5.26 5.76
C ILE A 80 -24.52 -6.10 4.66
N ASN A 81 -25.82 -5.86 4.40
CA ASN A 81 -26.55 -6.51 3.31
C ASN A 81 -26.45 -5.72 1.99
N ASP A 82 -26.87 -6.35 0.88
CA ASP A 82 -26.76 -5.77 -0.45
C ASP A 82 -27.57 -4.49 -0.64
N GLU A 83 -28.70 -4.34 0.02
CA GLU A 83 -29.51 -3.13 -0.06
C GLU A 83 -28.84 -1.96 0.66
N SER A 84 -28.25 -2.22 1.81
CA SER A 84 -27.47 -1.22 2.56
C SER A 84 -26.20 -0.83 1.82
N ILE A 85 -25.53 -1.78 1.15
CA ILE A 85 -24.36 -1.47 0.31
C ILE A 85 -24.74 -0.46 -0.78
N LYS A 86 -25.89 -0.60 -1.44
CA LYS A 86 -26.35 0.32 -2.50
C LYS A 86 -26.57 1.75 -2.00
N LYS A 87 -26.79 1.94 -0.70
CA LYS A 87 -26.98 3.25 -0.06
C LYS A 87 -25.67 3.90 0.38
N LEU A 88 -24.55 3.15 0.37
CA LEU A 88 -23.23 3.69 0.73
C LEU A 88 -22.83 4.77 -0.26
N ASN A 89 -22.47 5.94 0.28
CA ASN A 89 -22.09 7.10 -0.51
C ASN A 89 -20.73 7.62 -0.04
N PHE A 90 -19.67 7.27 -0.78
CA PHE A 90 -18.31 7.72 -0.51
C PHE A 90 -17.64 8.16 -1.79
N TYR A 91 -16.92 9.28 -1.72
CA TYR A 91 -16.18 9.86 -2.83
C TYR A 91 -14.80 10.33 -2.39
N HIS A 92 -13.81 9.97 -3.19
CA HIS A 92 -12.50 10.60 -3.16
C HIS A 92 -11.98 10.75 -4.58
N ARG A 93 -12.08 11.97 -5.13
CA ARG A 93 -11.65 12.28 -6.50
C ARG A 93 -12.39 11.39 -7.53
N THR A 94 -11.66 10.51 -8.27
CA THR A 94 -12.27 9.59 -9.24
C THR A 94 -12.75 8.28 -8.64
N PHE A 95 -12.45 8.02 -7.36
CA PHE A 95 -13.02 6.90 -6.61
C PHE A 95 -14.39 7.32 -6.08
N ASN A 96 -15.46 6.76 -6.64
CA ASN A 96 -16.82 7.15 -6.31
C ASN A 96 -17.58 6.04 -5.54
N TYR A 97 -18.86 6.29 -5.26
CA TYR A 97 -19.70 5.38 -4.49
C TYR A 97 -19.85 4.00 -5.14
N TYR A 98 -19.91 3.87 -6.47
CA TYR A 98 -19.96 2.58 -7.15
C TYR A 98 -18.67 1.78 -6.92
N ASP A 99 -17.51 2.46 -7.00
CA ASP A 99 -16.23 1.85 -6.71
C ASP A 99 -16.18 1.37 -5.25
N PHE A 100 -16.63 2.21 -4.32
CA PHE A 100 -16.67 1.89 -2.90
C PHE A 100 -17.59 0.73 -2.59
N GLN A 101 -18.81 0.72 -3.12
CA GLN A 101 -19.78 -0.37 -2.96
C GLN A 101 -19.21 -1.70 -3.45
N PHE A 102 -18.51 -1.69 -4.59
CA PHE A 102 -17.84 -2.88 -5.09
C PHE A 102 -16.70 -3.34 -4.17
N PHE A 103 -15.91 -2.40 -3.66
CA PHE A 103 -14.84 -2.72 -2.70
C PHE A 103 -15.38 -3.42 -1.45
N ILE A 104 -16.52 -2.95 -0.90
CA ILE A 104 -17.16 -3.59 0.24
C ILE A 104 -17.59 -5.04 -0.10
N LYS A 105 -18.21 -5.27 -1.24
CA LYS A 105 -18.60 -6.62 -1.70
C LYS A 105 -17.40 -7.54 -1.86
N SER A 106 -16.32 -7.04 -2.45
CA SER A 106 -15.11 -7.83 -2.66
C SER A 106 -14.40 -8.14 -1.36
N LEU A 107 -14.31 -7.19 -0.43
CA LEU A 107 -13.78 -7.42 0.91
C LEU A 107 -14.62 -8.46 1.67
N LYS A 108 -15.96 -8.33 1.64
CA LYS A 108 -16.86 -9.32 2.23
C LYS A 108 -16.60 -10.73 1.70
N ASN A 109 -16.48 -10.88 0.39
CA ASN A 109 -16.14 -12.18 -0.24
C ASN A 109 -14.78 -12.71 0.20
N ILE A 110 -13.76 -11.83 0.32
CA ILE A 110 -12.42 -12.22 0.75
C ILE A 110 -12.44 -12.73 2.20
N TYR A 111 -13.08 -12.03 3.11
CA TYR A 111 -13.11 -12.44 4.51
C TYR A 111 -14.01 -13.66 4.76
N LEU A 112 -15.14 -13.78 4.08
CA LEU A 112 -16.02 -14.95 4.23
C LEU A 112 -15.48 -16.21 3.55
N ASN A 113 -14.88 -16.09 2.36
CA ASN A 113 -14.67 -17.24 1.49
C ASN A 113 -13.20 -17.50 1.13
N LYS A 114 -12.26 -16.59 1.46
CA LYS A 114 -10.85 -16.67 1.01
C LYS A 114 -9.84 -16.58 2.15
N GLY A 115 -10.30 -16.53 3.41
CA GLY A 115 -9.43 -16.52 4.59
C GLY A 115 -8.74 -15.19 4.88
N GLY A 116 -9.30 -14.08 4.38
CA GLY A 116 -8.82 -12.73 4.63
C GLY A 116 -7.70 -12.27 3.69
N LEU A 117 -7.31 -10.99 3.84
CA LEU A 117 -6.36 -10.33 2.93
C LEU A 117 -4.97 -10.96 2.99
N GLU A 118 -4.44 -11.27 4.17
CA GLU A 118 -3.13 -11.91 4.28
C GLU A 118 -3.04 -13.22 3.51
N SER A 119 -4.08 -14.07 3.61
CA SER A 119 -4.11 -15.35 2.90
C SER A 119 -4.11 -15.16 1.37
N VAL A 120 -4.85 -14.18 0.88
CA VAL A 120 -4.93 -13.89 -0.55
C VAL A 120 -3.62 -13.31 -1.09
N PHE A 121 -2.95 -12.44 -0.34
CA PHE A 121 -1.67 -11.86 -0.74
C PHE A 121 -0.46 -12.75 -0.52
N SER A 122 -0.59 -13.86 0.20
CA SER A 122 0.52 -14.78 0.52
C SER A 122 0.41 -16.15 -0.15
N LYS A 123 -0.27 -16.22 -1.28
CA LYS A 123 -0.50 -17.48 -2.01
C LYS A 123 0.77 -18.07 -2.60
N TYR A 124 1.69 -17.23 -3.06
CA TYR A 124 2.90 -17.64 -3.75
C TYR A 124 4.15 -17.18 -2.99
N ASN A 125 5.19 -18.01 -3.01
CA ASN A 125 6.53 -17.57 -2.60
C ASN A 125 7.13 -16.76 -3.76
N ASP A 126 6.92 -15.46 -3.75
CA ASP A 126 7.31 -14.54 -4.82
C ASP A 126 8.17 -13.41 -4.28
N ILE A 127 9.37 -13.28 -4.79
CA ILE A 127 10.42 -12.37 -4.29
C ILE A 127 10.04 -10.87 -4.37
N SER A 128 9.06 -10.52 -5.21
CA SER A 128 8.62 -9.12 -5.39
C SER A 128 7.10 -8.98 -5.28
N ASN A 129 6.41 -10.02 -4.83
CA ASN A 129 4.95 -10.07 -4.66
C ASN A 129 4.12 -9.77 -5.93
N PHE A 130 4.70 -9.80 -7.12
CA PHE A 130 3.93 -9.52 -8.36
C PHE A 130 2.85 -10.57 -8.61
N LYS A 131 3.18 -11.87 -8.41
CA LYS A 131 2.21 -12.97 -8.52
C LYS A 131 1.15 -12.87 -7.44
N ASN A 132 1.50 -12.49 -6.22
CA ASN A 132 0.58 -12.29 -5.11
C ASN A 132 -0.37 -11.12 -5.38
N ILE A 133 0.11 -10.02 -5.94
CA ILE A 133 -0.73 -8.88 -6.34
C ILE A 133 -1.71 -9.30 -7.45
N GLU A 134 -1.28 -10.05 -8.46
CA GLU A 134 -2.18 -10.54 -9.50
C GLU A 134 -3.19 -11.55 -8.97
N HIS A 135 -2.80 -12.42 -8.05
CA HIS A 135 -3.73 -13.32 -7.38
C HIS A 135 -4.76 -12.55 -6.56
N PHE A 136 -4.33 -11.57 -5.77
CA PHE A 136 -5.27 -10.67 -5.08
C PHE A 136 -6.24 -10.02 -6.07
N ARG A 137 -5.74 -9.49 -7.17
CA ARG A 137 -6.59 -8.90 -8.22
C ARG A 137 -7.62 -9.89 -8.77
N SER A 138 -7.20 -11.12 -9.08
CA SER A 138 -8.10 -12.15 -9.62
C SER A 138 -9.23 -12.49 -8.65
N ILE A 139 -8.93 -12.58 -7.35
CA ILE A 139 -9.94 -12.80 -6.30
C ILE A 139 -10.81 -11.57 -6.08
N PHE A 140 -10.19 -10.38 -6.02
CA PHE A 140 -10.90 -9.13 -5.76
C PHE A 140 -11.92 -8.81 -6.86
N PHE A 141 -11.57 -9.08 -8.12
CA PHE A 141 -12.43 -8.86 -9.29
C PHE A 141 -13.19 -10.11 -9.74
N SER A 142 -13.28 -11.15 -8.91
CA SER A 142 -14.06 -12.36 -9.22
C SER A 142 -15.58 -12.15 -9.25
N LEU A 143 -16.06 -11.13 -8.54
CA LEU A 143 -17.47 -10.74 -8.55
C LEU A 143 -17.78 -9.85 -9.76
N LYS A 144 -19.06 -9.87 -10.21
CA LYS A 144 -19.52 -8.99 -11.29
C LYS A 144 -19.30 -7.53 -10.92
N HIS A 145 -18.63 -6.76 -11.79
CA HIS A 145 -18.28 -5.36 -11.57
C HIS A 145 -18.20 -4.57 -12.89
N GLU A 146 -18.23 -3.25 -12.75
CA GLU A 146 -17.93 -2.35 -13.87
C GLU A 146 -16.43 -2.28 -14.13
N LYS A 147 -16.01 -2.32 -15.38
CA LYS A 147 -14.60 -2.27 -15.79
C LYS A 147 -13.83 -1.06 -15.22
N ARG A 148 -14.54 0.06 -15.00
CA ARG A 148 -13.93 1.28 -14.43
C ARG A 148 -13.31 1.09 -13.05
N VAL A 149 -13.81 0.14 -12.25
CA VAL A 149 -13.31 -0.13 -10.90
C VAL A 149 -11.87 -0.66 -10.92
N GLU A 150 -11.51 -1.39 -11.98
CA GLU A 150 -10.19 -2.02 -12.09
C GLU A 150 -9.02 -1.03 -12.01
N LYS A 151 -9.24 0.25 -12.41
CA LYS A 151 -8.19 1.30 -12.36
C LYS A 151 -7.69 1.60 -10.94
N HIS A 152 -8.48 1.25 -9.91
CA HIS A 152 -8.12 1.55 -8.52
C HIS A 152 -7.16 0.51 -7.92
N ILE A 153 -7.12 -0.70 -8.48
CA ILE A 153 -6.19 -1.76 -8.12
C ILE A 153 -5.28 -2.04 -9.31
N SER A 154 -4.06 -1.56 -9.27
CA SER A 154 -3.09 -1.67 -10.37
C SER A 154 -2.66 -3.11 -10.62
N SER A 155 -2.23 -3.43 -11.86
CA SER A 155 -1.80 -4.76 -12.30
C SER A 155 -0.33 -4.75 -12.73
N PRO A 156 0.52 -5.60 -12.13
CA PRO A 156 1.87 -5.86 -12.64
C PRO A 156 1.86 -6.37 -14.08
N ASN A 157 0.94 -7.26 -14.44
CA ASN A 157 0.82 -7.81 -15.79
C ASN A 157 0.47 -6.76 -16.85
N LYS A 158 -0.12 -5.62 -16.44
CA LYS A 158 -0.37 -4.46 -17.30
C LYS A 158 0.79 -3.44 -17.27
N GLY A 159 1.96 -3.82 -16.74
CA GLY A 159 3.17 -2.99 -16.69
C GLY A 159 3.23 -1.99 -15.54
N SER A 160 2.27 -1.99 -14.60
CA SER A 160 2.28 -1.05 -13.48
C SER A 160 3.29 -1.42 -12.41
N SER A 161 3.98 -0.41 -11.85
CA SER A 161 4.80 -0.56 -10.63
C SER A 161 3.98 -0.76 -9.35
N CYS A 162 2.66 -0.72 -9.41
CA CYS A 162 1.74 -0.98 -8.30
C CYS A 162 2.08 -0.26 -6.98
N LYS A 163 2.57 0.99 -7.04
CA LYS A 163 3.05 1.77 -5.90
C LYS A 163 2.17 1.65 -4.65
N ARG A 164 0.85 1.82 -4.80
CA ARG A 164 -0.11 1.84 -3.69
C ARG A 164 -0.25 0.49 -3.00
N LEU A 165 -0.21 -0.60 -3.78
CA LEU A 165 -0.23 -1.97 -3.25
C LEU A 165 1.09 -2.33 -2.56
N HIS A 166 2.24 -1.91 -3.11
CA HIS A 166 3.52 -2.08 -2.42
C HIS A 166 3.62 -1.26 -1.13
N MET A 167 3.00 -0.07 -1.09
CA MET A 167 2.88 0.70 0.14
C MET A 167 2.00 -0.03 1.18
N PHE A 168 0.87 -0.58 0.75
CA PHE A 168 0.01 -1.40 1.60
C PHE A 168 0.75 -2.64 2.13
N LEU A 169 1.43 -3.40 1.26
CA LEU A 169 2.22 -4.57 1.65
C LEU A 169 3.31 -4.20 2.66
N ARG A 170 4.00 -3.08 2.44
CA ARG A 170 4.99 -2.57 3.40
C ARG A 170 4.37 -2.35 4.77
N TRP A 171 3.24 -1.65 4.85
CA TRP A 171 2.55 -1.40 6.11
C TRP A 171 2.17 -2.70 6.84
N MET A 172 1.72 -3.72 6.11
CA MET A 172 1.26 -4.98 6.71
C MET A 172 2.41 -5.89 7.16
N VAL A 173 3.50 -5.93 6.41
CA VAL A 173 4.58 -6.92 6.59
C VAL A 173 5.75 -6.40 7.41
N ARG A 174 6.19 -5.15 7.15
CA ARG A 174 7.35 -4.57 7.81
C ARG A 174 7.00 -4.15 9.23
N ASN A 175 7.87 -4.50 10.18
CA ASN A 175 7.71 -4.12 11.58
C ASN A 175 8.86 -3.18 12.00
N ASP A 176 8.64 -1.88 11.92
CA ASP A 176 9.59 -0.88 12.43
C ASP A 176 9.20 -0.35 13.83
N LYS A 177 8.13 -0.91 14.41
CA LYS A 177 7.58 -0.58 15.75
C LYS A 177 7.02 0.85 15.87
N ILE A 178 7.07 1.67 14.84
CA ILE A 178 6.65 3.09 14.86
C ILE A 178 5.60 3.35 13.80
N VAL A 179 5.94 3.20 12.53
CA VAL A 179 5.09 3.54 11.39
C VAL A 179 4.35 2.31 10.87
N ASP A 180 5.10 1.30 10.42
CA ASP A 180 4.55 0.09 9.81
C ASP A 180 3.96 -0.84 10.89
N PHE A 181 2.93 -1.61 10.55
CA PHE A 181 2.20 -2.46 11.52
C PHE A 181 2.89 -3.81 11.76
N GLY A 182 3.44 -4.44 10.73
CA GLY A 182 4.10 -5.75 10.82
C GLY A 182 3.19 -6.87 11.34
N ILE A 183 1.91 -6.81 11.00
CA ILE A 183 0.89 -7.77 11.48
C ILE A 183 0.79 -9.02 10.62
N TRP A 184 1.32 -8.99 9.39
CA TRP A 184 1.37 -10.16 8.51
C TRP A 184 2.62 -10.98 8.76
N LYS A 185 2.45 -12.30 8.90
CA LYS A 185 3.53 -13.25 9.22
C LYS A 185 3.82 -14.22 8.08
N LYS A 186 2.91 -14.33 7.11
CA LYS A 186 3.08 -15.25 5.96
C LYS A 186 3.97 -14.70 4.85
N LEU A 187 4.28 -13.41 4.88
CA LEU A 187 5.20 -12.75 3.95
C LEU A 187 6.45 -12.28 4.67
N SER A 188 7.60 -12.40 3.99
CA SER A 188 8.88 -11.87 4.49
C SER A 188 9.10 -10.43 4.03
N THR A 189 9.77 -9.62 4.85
CA THR A 189 10.25 -8.28 4.46
C THR A 189 11.16 -8.33 3.24
N SER A 190 11.91 -9.41 3.06
CA SER A 190 12.77 -9.64 1.88
C SER A 190 12.01 -9.71 0.55
N SER A 191 10.70 -10.01 0.58
CA SER A 191 9.85 -10.03 -0.60
C SER A 191 9.21 -8.69 -0.93
N LEU A 192 9.40 -7.67 -0.10
CA LEU A 192 8.83 -6.35 -0.33
C LEU A 192 9.56 -5.61 -1.46
N SER A 193 8.81 -4.79 -2.18
CA SER A 193 9.32 -3.86 -3.19
C SER A 193 9.09 -2.42 -2.76
N CYS A 194 10.05 -1.55 -3.09
CA CYS A 194 9.97 -0.13 -2.79
C CYS A 194 8.83 0.53 -3.57
N PRO A 195 7.89 1.25 -2.92
CA PRO A 195 6.85 1.99 -3.61
C PRO A 195 7.43 3.00 -4.60
N LEU A 196 7.38 2.70 -5.89
CA LEU A 196 8.00 3.51 -6.95
C LEU A 196 7.01 4.55 -7.48
N ASP A 197 7.32 5.83 -7.27
CA ASP A 197 6.61 6.98 -7.85
C ASP A 197 7.56 7.91 -8.62
N VAL A 198 7.06 9.08 -9.05
CA VAL A 198 7.83 10.07 -9.79
C VAL A 198 9.03 10.57 -8.97
N HIS A 199 8.85 10.80 -7.67
CA HIS A 199 9.91 11.29 -6.79
C HIS A 199 10.96 10.22 -6.52
N THR A 200 10.52 9.02 -6.13
CA THR A 200 11.37 7.84 -5.94
C THR A 200 12.17 7.56 -7.21
N GLY A 201 11.49 7.52 -8.37
CA GLY A 201 12.15 7.25 -9.66
C GLY A 201 13.20 8.31 -10.03
N ARG A 202 12.91 9.59 -9.77
CA ARG A 202 13.88 10.67 -10.03
C ARG A 202 15.15 10.53 -9.17
N VAL A 203 15.00 10.25 -7.89
CA VAL A 203 16.14 10.05 -6.98
C VAL A 203 16.90 8.77 -7.32
N ALA A 204 16.20 7.66 -7.58
CA ALA A 204 16.82 6.39 -7.95
C ALA A 204 17.65 6.50 -9.23
N ARG A 205 17.20 7.28 -10.24
CA ARG A 205 17.99 7.59 -11.45
C ARG A 205 19.25 8.42 -11.13
N LYS A 206 19.11 9.46 -10.30
CA LYS A 206 20.26 10.27 -9.86
C LYS A 206 21.33 9.44 -9.13
N LEU A 207 20.89 8.38 -8.42
CA LEU A 207 21.77 7.46 -7.71
C LEU A 207 22.23 6.28 -8.59
N ASN A 208 21.87 6.24 -9.88
CA ASN A 208 22.15 5.16 -10.81
C ASN A 208 21.62 3.78 -10.36
N LEU A 209 20.55 3.76 -9.55
CA LEU A 209 19.88 2.52 -9.11
C LEU A 209 18.93 1.96 -10.17
N ILE A 210 18.41 2.83 -11.06
CA ILE A 210 17.57 2.46 -12.21
C ILE A 210 18.03 3.20 -13.46
N LYS A 211 17.92 2.52 -14.60
CA LYS A 211 18.24 3.06 -15.95
C LYS A 211 16.98 3.38 -16.74
N SER A 212 15.90 2.66 -16.47
CA SER A 212 14.59 2.85 -17.13
C SER A 212 14.09 4.28 -17.00
N LYS A 213 13.58 4.85 -18.11
CA LYS A 213 13.05 6.22 -18.15
C LYS A 213 11.69 6.33 -17.47
N ASN A 214 10.84 5.32 -17.61
CA ASN A 214 9.49 5.26 -17.04
C ASN A 214 9.51 4.73 -15.60
N ASN A 215 8.44 4.99 -14.84
CA ASN A 215 8.24 4.41 -13.50
C ASN A 215 7.25 3.24 -13.60
N ASP A 216 7.60 2.25 -14.38
CA ASP A 216 6.83 1.05 -14.64
C ASP A 216 7.38 -0.17 -13.86
N ILE A 217 6.87 -1.36 -14.15
CA ILE A 217 7.31 -2.60 -13.53
C ILE A 217 8.79 -2.89 -13.81
N ASN A 218 9.34 -2.49 -14.97
CA ASN A 218 10.74 -2.75 -15.31
C ASN A 218 11.65 -1.89 -14.44
N ALA A 219 11.33 -0.59 -14.30
CA ALA A 219 12.03 0.28 -13.37
C ALA A 219 11.95 -0.21 -11.92
N LEU A 220 10.81 -0.77 -11.51
CA LEU A 220 10.67 -1.35 -10.18
C LEU A 220 11.57 -2.59 -10.00
N LYS A 221 11.64 -3.48 -10.98
CA LYS A 221 12.55 -4.64 -10.95
C LYS A 221 14.03 -4.23 -10.85
N GLU A 222 14.44 -3.20 -11.61
CA GLU A 222 15.79 -2.64 -11.51
C GLU A 222 16.06 -2.08 -10.11
N LEU A 223 15.11 -1.32 -9.56
CA LEU A 223 15.20 -0.74 -8.22
C LEU A 223 15.32 -1.83 -7.17
N ASP A 224 14.43 -2.83 -7.19
CA ASP A 224 14.43 -3.96 -6.27
C ASP A 224 15.75 -4.73 -6.31
N SER A 225 16.28 -5.01 -7.51
CA SER A 225 17.58 -5.65 -7.68
C SER A 225 18.72 -4.84 -7.08
N SER A 226 18.67 -3.51 -7.22
CA SER A 226 19.67 -2.61 -6.67
C SER A 226 19.59 -2.51 -5.15
N LEU A 227 18.38 -2.39 -4.59
CA LEU A 227 18.17 -2.27 -3.14
C LEU A 227 18.50 -3.55 -2.39
N ARG A 228 18.20 -4.74 -2.96
CA ARG A 228 18.56 -6.03 -2.37
C ARG A 228 20.06 -6.29 -2.30
N LYS A 229 20.88 -5.60 -3.09
CA LYS A 229 22.34 -5.63 -2.95
C LYS A 229 22.81 -4.88 -1.70
N PHE A 230 22.05 -3.91 -1.22
CA PHE A 230 22.37 -3.18 0.01
C PHE A 230 21.79 -3.88 1.25
N ASP A 231 20.53 -4.35 1.15
CA ASP A 231 19.87 -5.08 2.21
C ASP A 231 18.93 -6.12 1.58
N ALA A 232 19.32 -7.39 1.63
CA ALA A 232 18.52 -8.50 1.11
C ALA A 232 17.37 -8.89 2.05
N ILE A 233 17.45 -8.52 3.34
CA ILE A 233 16.46 -8.87 4.36
C ILE A 233 15.32 -7.86 4.41
N ASP A 234 15.63 -6.55 4.29
CA ASP A 234 14.65 -5.46 4.28
C ASP A 234 14.98 -4.42 3.21
N PRO A 235 14.80 -4.74 1.91
CA PRO A 235 15.13 -3.82 0.82
C PRO A 235 14.33 -2.52 0.87
N VAL A 236 13.17 -2.50 1.54
CA VAL A 236 12.34 -1.31 1.68
C VAL A 236 12.74 -0.40 2.85
N SER A 237 13.72 -0.82 3.66
CA SER A 237 14.33 0.05 4.67
C SER A 237 14.89 1.33 4.04
N TYR A 238 15.28 1.26 2.77
CA TYR A 238 15.77 2.38 1.97
C TYR A 238 14.68 3.23 1.31
N THR A 239 13.39 2.99 1.55
CA THR A 239 12.30 3.77 0.93
C THR A 239 12.45 5.27 1.18
N HIS A 240 12.94 5.68 2.34
CA HIS A 240 13.12 7.09 2.70
C HIS A 240 14.34 7.76 2.06
N LEU A 241 15.26 7.01 1.42
CA LEU A 241 16.31 7.58 0.56
C LEU A 241 15.74 8.35 -0.62
N THR A 242 14.58 7.94 -1.07
CA THR A 242 13.96 8.40 -2.29
C THR A 242 12.91 9.48 -2.11
N LEU A 243 12.57 9.84 -0.86
CA LEU A 243 11.69 10.98 -0.60
C LEU A 243 12.43 12.29 -0.90
N PRO A 244 11.83 13.21 -1.66
CA PRO A 244 12.51 14.39 -2.11
C PRO A 244 12.91 15.29 -0.94
N THR A 245 14.09 15.80 -1.02
CA THR A 245 14.41 17.07 -0.42
C THR A 245 13.47 18.10 -1.05
N ILE A 246 12.30 18.32 -0.46
CA ILE A 246 11.57 19.55 -0.67
C ILE A 246 12.07 20.47 0.43
N ALA A 247 13.13 21.12 0.12
CA ALA A 247 13.49 22.40 0.70
C ALA A 247 14.56 22.98 -0.23
N VAL A 248 14.16 23.74 -1.17
CA VAL A 248 14.64 25.11 -1.43
C VAL A 248 13.53 25.76 -2.21
#